data_2a0520a2958e0d7f1487191285106892
#
_entry.id   2a0520a2958e0d7f1487191285106892
#
_cell.length_a   1.000
_cell.length_b   1.000
_cell.length_c   1.000
_cell.angle_alpha   90.00
_cell.angle_beta   90.00
_cell.angle_gamma   90.00
#
_symmetry.space_group_name_H-M   'P 1'
#
loop_
_entity.id
_entity.type
_entity.pdbx_description
1 polymer ?
#
loop_
_entity_poly.entity_id
_entity_poly.type
_entity_poly.pdbx_seq_one_letter_code
_entity_poly.pdbx_strand_id
1 'polypeptide(L)'
;MRAWIANTDFEWYRFLSSRPDLDEVNFWRPSDTAFKILSPGEPLLFRLKAPHNAIAGVGFFVHFSILPASLAWTAFEAKNGAASEEAMRSRIDAYRRRRGQGEAPGGNYKIGCIILAEPAFFPQADWIPQPRDWQRQTEVGRSEDLAQGEGARIWRAVMERLQGLRTAETASEGTRFGAPHVVRPLPRAGRISHSRD
;
A
#
# COMPACT_ATOMS: atom_id res chain seq x y z
N MET A 1 -4.45 4.44 -21.17
CA MET A 1 -4.50 3.79 -19.83
C MET A 1 -5.04 4.82 -18.85
N ARG A 2 -5.92 4.40 -17.97
CA ARG A 2 -6.60 5.27 -17.02
C ARG A 2 -6.13 4.96 -15.60
N ALA A 3 -6.08 5.96 -14.73
CA ALA A 3 -5.90 5.79 -13.30
C ALA A 3 -7.08 6.36 -12.52
N TRP A 4 -7.24 5.90 -11.29
CA TRP A 4 -8.08 6.53 -10.30
C TRP A 4 -7.20 7.16 -9.21
N ILE A 5 -7.22 8.49 -9.07
CA ILE A 5 -6.57 9.18 -7.96
C ILE A 5 -7.57 9.21 -6.81
N ALA A 6 -7.34 8.39 -5.79
CA ALA A 6 -8.23 8.21 -4.66
C ALA A 6 -7.79 9.03 -3.44
N ASN A 7 -8.74 9.75 -2.83
CA ASN A 7 -8.50 10.36 -1.53
C ASN A 7 -8.27 9.29 -0.48
N THR A 8 -7.07 9.24 0.05
CA THR A 8 -6.56 8.22 0.97
C THR A 8 -6.46 8.78 2.38
N ASP A 9 -6.85 7.98 3.35
CA ASP A 9 -6.67 8.28 4.77
C ASP A 9 -5.19 8.16 5.15
N PHE A 10 -4.67 9.16 5.89
CA PHE A 10 -3.26 9.18 6.26
C PHE A 10 -2.89 8.04 7.21
N GLU A 11 -3.77 7.66 8.14
CA GLU A 11 -3.51 6.56 9.06
C GLU A 11 -3.50 5.20 8.34
N TRP A 12 -4.35 5.03 7.30
CA TRP A 12 -4.32 3.85 6.43
C TRP A 12 -2.97 3.76 5.70
N TYR A 13 -2.53 4.87 5.08
CA TYR A 13 -1.23 4.94 4.42
C TYR A 13 -0.08 4.68 5.40
N ARG A 14 -0.03 5.37 6.54
CA ARG A 14 1.02 5.25 7.53
C ARG A 14 1.15 3.81 8.07
N PHE A 15 0.03 3.16 8.31
CA PHE A 15 0.01 1.79 8.80
C PHE A 15 0.56 0.81 7.76
N LEU A 16 0.16 0.92 6.50
CA LEU A 16 0.59 0.01 5.45
C LEU A 16 2.02 0.29 4.95
N SER A 17 2.41 1.56 4.85
CA SER A 17 3.78 1.93 4.45
C SER A 17 4.88 1.45 5.40
N SER A 18 4.52 1.10 6.65
CA SER A 18 5.44 0.48 7.60
C SER A 18 5.61 -1.05 7.41
N ARG A 19 4.94 -1.64 6.42
CA ARG A 19 4.91 -3.09 6.13
C ARG A 19 5.38 -3.37 4.71
N PRO A 20 6.68 -3.65 4.50
CA PRO A 20 7.23 -3.82 3.16
C PRO A 20 6.76 -5.09 2.44
N ASP A 21 6.32 -6.12 3.16
CA ASP A 21 6.05 -7.47 2.62
C ASP A 21 4.58 -7.66 2.17
N LEU A 22 3.86 -6.58 1.88
CA LEU A 22 2.47 -6.67 1.43
C LEU A 22 2.40 -6.92 -0.08
N ASP A 23 1.83 -8.06 -0.46
CA ASP A 23 1.52 -8.45 -1.83
C ASP A 23 0.24 -7.81 -2.37
N GLU A 24 -0.70 -7.51 -1.45
CA GLU A 24 -1.97 -6.87 -1.77
C GLU A 24 -2.48 -6.01 -0.61
N VAL A 25 -3.41 -5.10 -0.88
CA VAL A 25 -4.12 -4.32 0.13
C VAL A 25 -5.60 -4.19 -0.23
N ASN A 26 -6.44 -4.05 0.80
CA ASN A 26 -7.84 -3.68 0.64
C ASN A 26 -8.00 -2.17 0.84
N PHE A 27 -8.27 -1.46 -0.24
CA PHE A 27 -8.68 -0.06 -0.20
C PHE A 27 -10.20 0.01 0.00
N TRP A 28 -10.64 -0.06 1.26
CA TRP A 28 -12.05 -0.14 1.57
C TRP A 28 -12.79 1.21 1.40
N ARG A 29 -14.06 1.11 1.08
CA ARG A 29 -15.00 2.24 0.97
C ARG A 29 -16.11 2.04 1.98
N PRO A 30 -16.55 3.10 2.72
CA PRO A 30 -17.59 2.98 3.74
C PRO A 30 -19.00 2.73 3.17
N SER A 31 -19.15 2.63 1.86
CA SER A 31 -20.42 2.36 1.16
C SER A 31 -20.32 1.08 0.34
N ASP A 32 -21.46 0.44 0.13
CA ASP A 32 -21.63 -0.75 -0.72
C ASP A 32 -21.92 -0.41 -2.21
N THR A 33 -21.71 0.84 -2.61
CA THR A 33 -21.86 1.25 -4.01
C THR A 33 -20.80 0.59 -4.89
N ALA A 34 -21.22 -0.02 -5.99
CA ALA A 34 -20.32 -0.69 -6.93
C ALA A 34 -19.20 0.24 -7.44
N PHE A 35 -18.01 -0.30 -7.55
CA PHE A 35 -16.84 0.38 -8.12
C PHE A 35 -16.60 -0.16 -9.53
N LYS A 36 -16.82 0.67 -10.55
CA LYS A 36 -16.69 0.31 -11.98
C LYS A 36 -15.74 1.24 -12.73
N ILE A 37 -14.82 1.89 -12.00
CA ILE A 37 -13.98 2.96 -12.55
C ILE A 37 -12.74 2.38 -13.23
N LEU A 38 -12.15 1.34 -12.64
CA LEU A 38 -10.93 0.70 -13.11
C LEU A 38 -11.21 -0.68 -13.67
N SER A 39 -10.44 -1.05 -14.69
CA SER A 39 -10.29 -2.42 -15.17
C SER A 39 -9.12 -3.11 -14.46
N PRO A 40 -9.08 -4.46 -14.36
CA PRO A 40 -7.94 -5.16 -13.77
C PRO A 40 -6.61 -4.73 -14.41
N GLY A 41 -5.61 -4.47 -13.55
CA GLY A 41 -4.30 -3.96 -13.93
C GLY A 41 -4.19 -2.43 -14.05
N GLU A 42 -5.30 -1.69 -14.03
CA GLU A 42 -5.24 -0.22 -14.00
C GLU A 42 -4.84 0.31 -12.60
N PRO A 43 -4.02 1.38 -12.53
CA PRO A 43 -3.52 1.88 -11.25
C PRO A 43 -4.55 2.71 -10.47
N LEU A 44 -4.55 2.51 -9.14
CA LEU A 44 -5.16 3.38 -8.16
C LEU A 44 -4.04 4.12 -7.42
N LEU A 45 -4.05 5.45 -7.48
CA LEU A 45 -3.04 6.31 -6.86
C LEU A 45 -3.52 6.80 -5.50
N PHE A 46 -2.71 6.62 -4.47
CA PHE A 46 -3.02 7.00 -3.08
C PHE A 46 -2.75 8.49 -2.87
N ARG A 47 -3.79 9.33 -2.99
CA ARG A 47 -3.66 10.75 -2.71
C ARG A 47 -3.98 11.07 -1.27
N LEU A 48 -3.02 11.53 -0.51
CA LEU A 48 -3.20 12.05 0.84
C LEU A 48 -3.89 13.41 0.81
N LYS A 49 -4.86 13.59 1.71
CA LYS A 49 -5.60 14.85 1.86
C LYS A 49 -4.72 15.93 2.49
N ALA A 50 -5.27 17.14 2.62
CA ALA A 50 -4.64 18.21 3.39
C ALA A 50 -4.25 17.72 4.80
N PRO A 51 -3.11 18.13 5.33
CA PRO A 51 -2.20 19.16 4.80
C PRO A 51 -1.24 18.69 3.68
N HIS A 52 -1.16 17.38 3.43
CA HIS A 52 -0.14 16.79 2.55
C HIS A 52 -0.38 17.10 1.06
N ASN A 53 -1.62 16.93 0.57
CA ASN A 53 -2.02 17.20 -0.82
C ASN A 53 -1.07 16.56 -1.85
N ALA A 54 -0.69 15.32 -1.64
CA ALA A 54 0.31 14.61 -2.43
C ALA A 54 -0.12 13.17 -2.72
N ILE A 55 0.39 12.60 -3.81
CA ILE A 55 0.28 11.18 -4.12
C ILE A 55 1.45 10.47 -3.45
N ALA A 56 1.12 9.56 -2.54
CA ALA A 56 2.07 8.88 -1.66
C ALA A 56 2.26 7.39 -2.00
N GLY A 57 1.68 6.93 -3.10
CA GLY A 57 1.81 5.55 -3.51
C GLY A 57 0.82 5.15 -4.60
N VAL A 58 0.88 3.88 -4.97
CA VAL A 58 0.07 3.25 -6.02
C VAL A 58 -0.21 1.80 -5.67
N GLY A 59 -1.32 1.27 -6.17
CA GLY A 59 -1.62 -0.16 -6.22
C GLY A 59 -2.38 -0.47 -7.51
N PHE A 60 -2.31 -1.71 -7.98
CA PHE A 60 -2.93 -2.10 -9.25
C PHE A 60 -4.24 -2.85 -8.99
N PHE A 61 -5.31 -2.37 -9.59
CA PHE A 61 -6.66 -2.92 -9.37
C PHE A 61 -6.75 -4.38 -9.81
N VAL A 62 -7.26 -5.22 -8.92
CA VAL A 62 -7.53 -6.65 -9.20
C VAL A 62 -9.02 -6.89 -9.38
N HIS A 63 -9.79 -6.65 -8.32
CA HIS A 63 -11.24 -6.79 -8.36
C HIS A 63 -11.92 -5.97 -7.25
N PHE A 64 -13.23 -5.88 -7.35
CA PHE A 64 -14.08 -5.23 -6.36
C PHE A 64 -15.09 -6.22 -5.81
N SER A 65 -15.28 -6.21 -4.49
CA SER A 65 -16.31 -6.99 -3.81
C SER A 65 -17.04 -6.14 -2.76
N ILE A 66 -18.25 -6.58 -2.39
CA ILE A 66 -19.03 -5.97 -1.30
C ILE A 66 -19.11 -7.01 -0.20
N LEU A 67 -18.54 -6.70 0.95
CA LEU A 67 -18.47 -7.60 2.09
C LEU A 67 -19.02 -6.94 3.36
N PRO A 68 -19.60 -7.72 4.28
CA PRO A 68 -19.77 -7.28 5.66
C PRO A 68 -18.41 -6.87 6.26
N ALA A 69 -18.39 -5.82 7.08
CA ALA A 69 -17.14 -5.29 7.65
C ALA A 69 -16.34 -6.35 8.43
N SER A 70 -17.01 -7.25 9.15
CA SER A 70 -16.37 -8.37 9.84
C SER A 70 -15.71 -9.34 8.88
N LEU A 71 -16.38 -9.68 7.78
CA LEU A 71 -15.85 -10.61 6.79
C LEU A 71 -14.66 -9.97 6.03
N ALA A 72 -14.72 -8.67 5.74
CA ALA A 72 -13.60 -7.94 5.17
C ALA A 72 -12.38 -7.96 6.11
N TRP A 73 -12.60 -7.85 7.44
CA TRP A 73 -11.51 -8.02 8.40
C TRP A 73 -10.94 -9.45 8.37
N THR A 74 -11.78 -10.46 8.47
CA THR A 74 -11.34 -11.85 8.44
C THR A 74 -10.57 -12.21 7.16
N ALA A 75 -10.98 -11.65 6.02
CA ALA A 75 -10.34 -11.93 4.73
C ALA A 75 -9.01 -11.22 4.52
N PHE A 76 -8.87 -9.99 5.03
CA PHE A 76 -7.74 -9.11 4.70
C PHE A 76 -6.90 -8.69 5.91
N GLU A 77 -7.37 -8.87 7.14
CA GLU A 77 -6.65 -8.55 8.38
C GLU A 77 -5.93 -7.18 8.31
N ALA A 78 -4.61 -7.19 8.53
CA ALA A 78 -3.77 -5.98 8.47
C ALA A 78 -3.74 -5.30 7.09
N LYS A 79 -4.04 -6.04 6.01
CA LYS A 79 -4.15 -5.51 4.64
C LYS A 79 -5.30 -4.50 4.48
N ASN A 80 -6.22 -4.42 5.45
CA ASN A 80 -7.22 -3.36 5.57
C ASN A 80 -6.65 -2.00 6.04
N GLY A 81 -5.36 -1.90 6.33
CA GLY A 81 -4.71 -0.68 6.78
C GLY A 81 -5.00 -0.32 8.24
N ALA A 82 -5.29 -1.31 9.08
CA ALA A 82 -5.58 -1.15 10.50
C ALA A 82 -4.93 -2.25 11.33
N ALA A 83 -4.67 -1.98 12.61
CA ALA A 83 -4.06 -2.94 13.52
C ALA A 83 -5.05 -3.97 14.07
N SER A 84 -6.35 -3.68 14.05
CA SER A 84 -7.42 -4.56 14.53
C SER A 84 -8.73 -4.26 13.82
N GLU A 85 -9.69 -5.19 13.91
CA GLU A 85 -11.06 -5.00 13.40
C GLU A 85 -11.72 -3.77 14.00
N GLU A 86 -11.55 -3.54 15.31
CA GLU A 86 -12.11 -2.39 16.02
C GLU A 86 -11.54 -1.08 15.45
N ALA A 87 -10.23 -1.02 15.21
CA ALA A 87 -9.59 0.16 14.63
C ALA A 87 -10.08 0.43 13.20
N MET A 88 -10.26 -0.60 12.38
CA MET A 88 -10.85 -0.49 11.05
C MET A 88 -12.29 0.01 11.15
N ARG A 89 -13.13 -0.62 11.95
CA ARG A 89 -14.55 -0.25 12.14
C ARG A 89 -14.69 1.18 12.64
N SER A 90 -13.91 1.58 13.64
CA SER A 90 -13.94 2.95 14.19
C SER A 90 -13.72 4.00 13.09
N ARG A 91 -12.79 3.75 12.16
CA ARG A 91 -12.54 4.65 11.02
C ARG A 91 -13.73 4.66 10.05
N ILE A 92 -14.26 3.50 9.71
CA ILE A 92 -15.42 3.41 8.81
C ILE A 92 -16.62 4.14 9.41
N ASP A 93 -16.89 3.94 10.70
CA ASP A 93 -17.97 4.58 11.43
C ASP A 93 -17.81 6.10 11.46
N ALA A 94 -16.58 6.60 11.65
CA ALA A 94 -16.31 8.03 11.56
C ALA A 94 -16.65 8.62 10.18
N TYR A 95 -16.33 7.90 9.09
CA TYR A 95 -16.70 8.31 7.74
C TYR A 95 -18.22 8.25 7.51
N ARG A 96 -18.88 7.20 7.99
CA ARG A 96 -20.34 7.05 7.88
C ARG A 96 -21.09 8.15 8.61
N ARG A 97 -20.71 8.46 9.85
CA ARG A 97 -21.29 9.57 10.63
C ARG A 97 -21.15 10.93 9.93
N ARG A 98 -19.98 11.21 9.35
CA ARG A 98 -19.78 12.46 8.58
C ARG A 98 -20.69 12.60 7.38
N ARG A 99 -21.22 11.49 6.86
CA ARG A 99 -22.15 11.44 5.72
C ARG A 99 -23.62 11.31 6.15
N GLY A 100 -23.92 11.47 7.43
CA GLY A 100 -25.28 11.32 7.96
C GLY A 100 -25.81 9.89 7.92
N GLN A 101 -24.95 8.90 7.68
CA GLN A 101 -25.32 7.49 7.75
C GLN A 101 -25.26 7.05 9.21
N GLY A 102 -26.42 6.69 9.78
CA GLY A 102 -26.50 6.19 11.16
C GLY A 102 -25.73 4.89 11.39
N GLU A 103 -25.62 4.52 12.66
CA GLU A 103 -25.08 3.22 13.05
C GLU A 103 -26.00 2.11 12.49
N ALA A 104 -25.41 1.11 11.86
CA ALA A 104 -26.17 -0.02 11.40
C ALA A 104 -26.57 -0.89 12.61
N PRO A 105 -27.83 -1.37 12.70
CA PRO A 105 -28.22 -2.31 13.73
C PRO A 105 -27.29 -3.53 13.72
N GLY A 106 -26.66 -3.83 14.89
CA GLY A 106 -25.70 -4.92 15.02
C GLY A 106 -24.28 -4.65 14.49
N GLY A 107 -23.98 -3.43 14.01
CA GLY A 107 -22.63 -3.01 13.64
C GLY A 107 -21.99 -3.72 12.45
N ASN A 108 -22.73 -4.59 11.73
CA ASN A 108 -22.19 -5.38 10.62
C ASN A 108 -22.74 -4.88 9.27
N TYR A 109 -22.36 -3.66 8.90
CA TYR A 109 -22.72 -3.06 7.61
C TYR A 109 -21.81 -3.57 6.48
N LYS A 110 -22.30 -3.46 5.25
CA LYS A 110 -21.52 -3.79 4.05
C LYS A 110 -20.62 -2.63 3.67
N ILE A 111 -19.42 -2.98 3.23
CA ILE A 111 -18.41 -2.05 2.70
C ILE A 111 -17.95 -2.51 1.33
N GLY A 112 -17.51 -1.56 0.49
CA GLY A 112 -16.85 -1.87 -0.76
C GLY A 112 -15.37 -2.17 -0.51
N CYS A 113 -14.89 -3.29 -1.04
CA CYS A 113 -13.50 -3.74 -0.96
C CYS A 113 -12.87 -3.63 -2.35
N ILE A 114 -11.95 -2.70 -2.53
CA ILE A 114 -11.15 -2.56 -3.76
C ILE A 114 -9.82 -3.25 -3.49
N ILE A 115 -9.60 -4.40 -4.11
CA ILE A 115 -8.37 -5.16 -3.94
C ILE A 115 -7.34 -4.69 -4.93
N LEU A 116 -6.18 -4.31 -4.38
CA LEU A 116 -5.04 -3.79 -5.13
C LEU A 116 -3.83 -4.70 -4.91
N ALA A 117 -3.25 -5.20 -5.98
CA ALA A 117 -2.00 -5.94 -5.98
C ALA A 117 -0.79 -4.99 -6.05
N GLU A 118 0.37 -5.51 -5.70
CA GLU A 118 1.67 -4.82 -5.77
C GLU A 118 1.63 -3.38 -5.22
N PRO A 119 1.12 -3.18 -3.98
CA PRO A 119 1.05 -1.84 -3.43
C PRO A 119 2.46 -1.30 -3.18
N ALA A 120 2.73 -0.11 -3.71
CA ALA A 120 3.97 0.63 -3.46
C ALA A 120 3.66 1.91 -2.70
N PHE A 121 4.32 2.11 -1.56
CA PHE A 121 4.20 3.29 -0.72
C PHE A 121 5.48 4.12 -0.81
N PHE A 122 5.35 5.36 -1.23
CA PHE A 122 6.51 6.25 -1.40
C PHE A 122 6.85 6.91 -0.07
N PRO A 123 8.14 6.98 0.34
CA PRO A 123 8.55 7.76 1.49
C PRO A 123 8.22 9.24 1.28
N GLN A 124 8.08 9.99 2.35
CA GLN A 124 7.61 11.39 2.29
C GLN A 124 8.46 12.28 1.36
N ALA A 125 9.75 12.04 1.28
CA ALA A 125 10.65 12.77 0.38
C ALA A 125 10.33 12.56 -1.11
N ASP A 126 9.68 11.44 -1.45
CA ASP A 126 9.35 11.03 -2.81
C ASP A 126 7.87 11.24 -3.16
N TRP A 127 7.09 11.85 -2.29
CA TRP A 127 5.69 12.14 -2.60
C TRP A 127 5.57 13.05 -3.83
N ILE A 128 4.57 12.74 -4.65
CA ILE A 128 4.33 13.45 -5.90
C ILE A 128 3.25 14.51 -5.65
N PRO A 129 3.47 15.78 -6.03
CA PRO A 129 2.42 16.80 -5.91
C PRO A 129 1.14 16.36 -6.63
N GLN A 130 -0.01 16.57 -5.96
CA GLN A 130 -1.32 16.30 -6.55
C GLN A 130 -1.50 17.02 -7.89
N PRO A 131 -2.50 16.66 -8.72
CA PRO A 131 -2.84 17.42 -9.92
C PRO A 131 -3.04 18.90 -9.60
N ARG A 132 -2.50 19.79 -10.44
CA ARG A 132 -2.57 21.25 -10.23
C ARG A 132 -3.99 21.80 -10.22
N ASP A 133 -4.87 21.15 -10.98
CA ASP A 133 -6.29 21.44 -11.11
C ASP A 133 -7.17 20.64 -10.14
N TRP A 134 -6.58 20.07 -9.06
CA TRP A 134 -7.35 19.34 -8.06
C TRP A 134 -8.31 20.25 -7.31
N GLN A 135 -9.58 19.92 -7.40
CA GLN A 135 -10.64 20.71 -6.77
C GLN A 135 -10.86 20.29 -5.31
N ARG A 136 -11.04 21.25 -4.40
CA ARG A 136 -11.23 21.00 -2.96
C ARG A 136 -12.46 20.16 -2.65
N GLN A 137 -13.52 20.27 -3.45
CA GLN A 137 -14.78 19.53 -3.33
C GLN A 137 -14.69 18.09 -3.82
N THR A 138 -13.56 17.65 -4.38
CA THR A 138 -13.36 16.25 -4.75
C THR A 138 -13.32 15.37 -3.50
N GLU A 139 -14.43 14.73 -3.18
CA GLU A 139 -14.59 13.99 -1.92
C GLU A 139 -13.97 12.60 -1.93
N VAL A 140 -14.05 11.89 -3.04
CA VAL A 140 -13.64 10.47 -3.14
C VAL A 140 -12.38 10.29 -3.97
N GLY A 141 -12.32 10.96 -5.11
CA GLY A 141 -11.24 10.87 -6.08
C GLY A 141 -11.73 11.22 -7.48
N ARG A 142 -10.84 11.13 -8.47
CA ARG A 142 -11.16 11.34 -9.88
C ARG A 142 -10.33 10.46 -10.81
N SER A 143 -10.87 10.20 -12.01
CA SER A 143 -10.15 9.53 -13.08
C SER A 143 -9.16 10.47 -13.75
N GLU A 144 -8.02 9.92 -14.17
CA GLU A 144 -7.01 10.59 -14.99
C GLU A 144 -6.64 9.75 -16.19
N ASP A 145 -6.43 10.41 -17.33
CA ASP A 145 -5.80 9.76 -18.49
C ASP A 145 -4.28 9.87 -18.36
N LEU A 146 -3.63 8.72 -18.24
CA LEU A 146 -2.19 8.64 -18.05
C LEU A 146 -1.36 8.91 -19.32
N ALA A 147 -2.02 9.09 -20.46
CA ALA A 147 -1.37 9.41 -21.73
C ALA A 147 -1.14 10.91 -21.94
N GLN A 148 -1.82 11.78 -21.19
CA GLN A 148 -1.80 13.23 -21.45
C GLN A 148 -1.95 14.08 -20.18
N GLY A 149 -1.58 15.36 -20.30
CA GLY A 149 -1.79 16.38 -19.27
C GLY A 149 -1.17 16.04 -17.91
N GLU A 150 -1.92 16.33 -16.85
CA GLU A 150 -1.51 16.06 -15.46
C GLU A 150 -1.38 14.56 -15.17
N GLY A 151 -2.24 13.73 -15.80
CA GLY A 151 -2.13 12.27 -15.69
C GLY A 151 -0.79 11.74 -16.18
N ALA A 152 -0.32 12.19 -17.35
CA ALA A 152 0.99 11.80 -17.90
C ALA A 152 2.15 12.27 -17.02
N ARG A 153 2.07 13.51 -16.48
CA ARG A 153 3.08 14.04 -15.55
C ARG A 153 3.19 13.15 -14.29
N ILE A 154 2.05 12.86 -13.68
CA ILE A 154 1.99 12.06 -12.45
C ILE A 154 2.46 10.64 -12.71
N TRP A 155 2.01 10.02 -13.80
CA TRP A 155 2.36 8.65 -14.11
C TRP A 155 3.86 8.47 -14.37
N ARG A 156 4.50 9.42 -15.07
CA ARG A 156 5.97 9.41 -15.22
C ARG A 156 6.66 9.43 -13.86
N ALA A 157 6.24 10.33 -12.98
CA ALA A 157 6.79 10.42 -11.64
C ALA A 157 6.54 9.14 -10.81
N VAL A 158 5.39 8.49 -10.94
CA VAL A 158 5.09 7.18 -10.31
C VAL A 158 6.07 6.12 -10.81
N MET A 159 6.26 6.02 -12.13
CA MET A 159 7.16 5.03 -12.74
C MET A 159 8.62 5.21 -12.28
N GLU A 160 9.08 6.44 -12.16
CA GLU A 160 10.41 6.76 -11.61
C GLU A 160 10.57 6.24 -10.17
N ARG A 161 9.55 6.44 -9.29
CA ARG A 161 9.58 5.94 -7.91
C ARG A 161 9.55 4.42 -7.86
N LEU A 162 8.72 3.78 -8.67
CA LEU A 162 8.67 2.32 -8.75
C LEU A 162 10.00 1.72 -9.21
N GLN A 163 10.68 2.33 -10.17
CA GLN A 163 12.01 1.91 -10.59
C GLN A 163 13.04 2.06 -9.45
N GLY A 164 12.99 3.19 -8.73
CA GLY A 164 13.87 3.45 -7.59
C GLY A 164 13.69 2.40 -6.47
N LEU A 165 12.46 2.04 -6.13
CA LEU A 165 12.16 1.01 -5.13
C LEU A 165 12.72 -0.35 -5.54
N ARG A 166 12.49 -0.80 -6.77
CA ARG A 166 13.02 -2.08 -7.30
C ARG A 166 14.55 -2.12 -7.28
N THR A 167 15.21 -1.03 -7.64
CA THR A 167 16.67 -0.94 -7.60
C THR A 167 17.20 -1.05 -6.17
N ALA A 168 16.54 -0.41 -5.22
CA ALA A 168 16.92 -0.48 -3.80
C ALA A 168 16.73 -1.88 -3.21
N GLU A 169 15.66 -2.59 -3.57
CA GLU A 169 15.42 -3.98 -3.16
C GLU A 169 16.50 -4.91 -3.69
N THR A 170 16.80 -4.84 -4.99
CA THR A 170 17.86 -5.65 -5.61
C THR A 170 19.23 -5.39 -4.99
N ALA A 171 19.56 -4.14 -4.66
CA ALA A 171 20.81 -3.79 -3.99
C ALA A 171 20.88 -4.35 -2.56
N SER A 172 19.76 -4.37 -1.84
CA SER A 172 19.70 -4.91 -0.48
C SER A 172 19.83 -6.44 -0.45
N GLU A 173 19.26 -7.13 -1.41
CA GLU A 173 19.39 -8.59 -1.57
C GLU A 173 20.83 -8.99 -1.94
N GLY A 174 21.47 -8.28 -2.87
CA GLY A 174 22.85 -8.51 -3.25
C GLY A 174 23.82 -8.37 -2.07
N THR A 175 23.54 -7.49 -1.12
CA THR A 175 24.36 -7.31 0.08
C THR A 175 24.18 -8.44 1.10
N ARG A 176 23.02 -9.07 1.17
CA ARG A 176 22.75 -10.22 2.07
C ARG A 176 23.46 -11.50 1.63
N PHE A 177 23.72 -11.69 0.34
CA PHE A 177 24.42 -12.86 -0.19
C PHE A 177 25.93 -12.67 -0.40
N GLY A 178 26.45 -11.46 -0.18
CA GLY A 178 27.85 -11.09 -0.46
C GLY A 178 28.82 -11.15 0.70
N ALA A 179 28.49 -11.70 1.86
CA ALA A 179 29.44 -11.90 2.94
C ALA A 179 30.35 -13.11 2.62
N PRO A 180 31.67 -12.94 2.37
CA PRO A 180 32.56 -14.07 2.14
C PRO A 180 32.60 -14.92 3.41
N HIS A 181 32.30 -16.21 3.26
CA HIS A 181 32.53 -17.22 4.29
C HIS A 181 33.99 -17.24 4.59
N VAL A 182 34.44 -16.63 5.68
CA VAL A 182 35.81 -16.76 6.19
C VAL A 182 35.94 -18.19 6.70
N VAL A 183 36.48 -19.06 5.87
CA VAL A 183 36.89 -20.41 6.29
C VAL A 183 38.01 -20.26 7.30
N ARG A 184 37.75 -20.46 8.56
CA ARG A 184 38.77 -20.54 9.62
C ARG A 184 39.58 -21.79 9.37
N PRO A 185 40.94 -21.70 9.20
CA PRO A 185 41.77 -22.90 9.05
C PRO A 185 41.74 -23.71 10.33
N LEU A 186 41.56 -25.01 10.20
CA LEU A 186 41.64 -25.98 11.32
C LEU A 186 43.04 -25.94 11.96
N PRO A 187 43.15 -26.02 13.30
CA PRO A 187 44.44 -26.11 13.97
C PRO A 187 45.16 -27.41 13.57
N ARG A 188 46.42 -27.29 13.17
CA ARG A 188 47.29 -28.43 12.86
C ARG A 188 47.41 -29.31 14.09
N ALA A 189 47.14 -30.59 13.94
CA ALA A 189 47.37 -31.61 14.96
C ALA A 189 48.86 -31.62 15.37
N GLY A 190 49.09 -31.45 16.68
CA GLY A 190 50.44 -31.52 17.25
C GLY A 190 51.02 -32.92 17.10
N ARG A 191 52.30 -33.01 16.70
CA ARG A 191 53.10 -34.25 16.68
C ARG A 191 53.18 -34.84 18.07
N ILE A 192 52.73 -36.06 18.20
CA ILE A 192 53.00 -36.89 19.39
C ILE A 192 54.45 -37.37 19.28
N SER A 193 55.28 -36.84 20.12
CA SER A 193 56.66 -37.39 20.30
C SER A 193 56.57 -38.63 21.19
N HIS A 194 56.96 -39.79 20.63
CA HIS A 194 57.23 -40.98 21.42
C HIS A 194 58.62 -40.81 22.01
N SER A 195 58.70 -40.72 23.33
CA SER A 195 59.93 -40.94 24.06
C SER A 195 59.95 -42.41 24.46
N ARG A 196 61.02 -43.13 24.00
CA ARG A 196 61.41 -44.43 24.56
C ARG A 196 62.32 -44.11 25.73
N ASP A 197 62.01 -44.75 26.89
CA ASP A 197 62.91 -45.46 27.81
C ASP A 197 62.06 -46.14 28.90
#